data_bd998a796fdad37be14e93daef61c74a
#
_entry.id   bd998a796fdad37be14e93daef61c74a
#
_cell.length_a   1.000
_cell.length_b   1.000
_cell.length_c   1.000
_cell.angle_alpha   90.00
_cell.angle_beta   90.00
_cell.angle_gamma   90.00
#
_symmetry.space_group_name_H-M   'P 1'
#
loop_
_entity.id
_entity.type
_entity.pdbx_description
1 polymer ?
#
loop_
_entity_poly.entity_id
_entity_poly.type
_entity_poly.pdbx_seq_one_letter_code
_entity_poly.pdbx_strand_id
1 'polypeptide(L)'
;MIARRRTAALAALGLAAVAGGCGGSPGSGPPTVQAAHTYRLGGFRPAAAVRPGRTTSVAFTIVQPSGKPLTRFRRGPGPHTGVHLIIVRSDLGTIIHRHPPVGANGAIVQPVVFPTPGRYRVVVDAYPAAGPQRNFQLFDWIRVAGSTKPQPLPPFSPTVTVDGYRFRLHGRPSLKAIDPAFLTFTVTDPRGRPAKFTPWYGALAHAIFFRAGSLDYFHTHVCSPGASGCTSILGGSRVTGSSSTPGKLTVGVLVPVSGTWRLFLQVQVQGHVLTAPFTLHVR
;
A
#
# COMPACT_ATOMS: atom_id res chain seq x y z
N MET A 1 -22.58 95.24 23.06
CA MET A 1 -22.53 94.00 22.26
C MET A 1 -22.04 92.89 23.16
N ILE A 2 -22.89 91.91 23.38
CA ILE A 2 -22.86 90.98 24.47
C ILE A 2 -22.11 89.72 24.03
N ALA A 3 -20.97 89.39 24.72
CA ALA A 3 -20.22 88.20 24.51
C ALA A 3 -20.78 87.09 25.43
N ARG A 4 -21.31 86.03 24.90
CA ARG A 4 -21.72 84.84 25.69
C ARG A 4 -20.57 83.89 25.84
N ARG A 5 -20.15 83.67 27.09
CA ARG A 5 -19.25 82.62 27.49
C ARG A 5 -20.01 81.26 27.51
N ARG A 6 -19.52 80.26 26.83
CA ARG A 6 -19.99 78.87 26.94
C ARG A 6 -19.03 78.11 27.84
N THR A 7 -19.53 77.65 28.96
CA THR A 7 -18.86 76.78 29.90
C THR A 7 -18.91 75.33 29.35
N ALA A 8 -17.76 74.73 29.21
CA ALA A 8 -17.61 73.33 28.88
C ALA A 8 -17.58 72.49 30.16
N ALA A 9 -18.51 71.56 30.30
CA ALA A 9 -18.54 70.61 31.39
C ALA A 9 -17.68 69.43 30.99
N LEU A 10 -16.66 69.10 31.75
CA LEU A 10 -15.88 67.86 31.66
C LEU A 10 -16.67 66.76 32.36
N ALA A 11 -17.09 65.77 31.56
CA ALA A 11 -17.59 64.51 32.07
C ALA A 11 -16.41 63.52 32.28
N ALA A 12 -16.14 63.20 33.52
CA ALA A 12 -15.19 62.17 33.89
C ALA A 12 -15.79 60.78 33.66
N LEU A 13 -15.31 60.06 32.65
CA LEU A 13 -15.63 58.63 32.49
C LEU A 13 -14.76 57.82 33.48
N GLY A 14 -15.39 57.20 34.46
CA GLY A 14 -14.75 56.22 35.32
C GLY A 14 -14.56 54.89 34.57
N LEU A 15 -13.29 54.50 34.40
CA LEU A 15 -12.93 53.17 33.92
C LEU A 15 -13.12 52.17 35.06
N ALA A 16 -14.19 51.35 35.02
CA ALA A 16 -14.31 50.20 35.89
C ALA A 16 -13.42 49.07 35.33
N ALA A 17 -12.31 48.77 35.96
CA ALA A 17 -11.50 47.61 35.67
C ALA A 17 -12.20 46.35 36.18
N VAL A 18 -12.80 45.59 35.24
CA VAL A 18 -13.29 44.26 35.55
C VAL A 18 -12.09 43.31 35.63
N ALA A 19 -11.62 43.00 36.80
CA ALA A 19 -10.67 41.94 37.03
C ALA A 19 -11.39 40.60 36.78
N GLY A 20 -11.38 40.12 35.53
CA GLY A 20 -11.78 38.78 35.19
C GLY A 20 -10.76 37.79 35.74
N GLY A 21 -11.04 37.22 36.90
CA GLY A 21 -10.27 36.14 37.45
C GLY A 21 -10.34 34.93 36.49
N CYS A 22 -9.21 34.60 35.86
CA CYS A 22 -9.03 33.29 35.24
C CYS A 22 -9.08 32.24 36.34
N GLY A 23 -10.27 31.64 36.54
CA GLY A 23 -10.42 30.44 37.33
C GLY A 23 -9.68 29.29 36.64
N GLY A 24 -8.38 29.14 36.92
CA GLY A 24 -7.63 27.97 36.54
C GLY A 24 -8.13 26.76 37.31
N SER A 25 -8.74 25.82 36.59
CA SER A 25 -9.03 24.49 37.16
C SER A 25 -7.71 23.90 37.67
N PRO A 26 -7.66 23.38 38.91
CA PRO A 26 -6.45 22.73 39.42
C PRO A 26 -6.29 21.40 38.66
N GLY A 27 -5.33 21.33 37.69
CA GLY A 27 -5.04 20.09 36.97
C GLY A 27 -4.40 20.25 35.59
N SER A 28 -4.29 21.44 35.03
CA SER A 28 -3.61 21.62 33.74
C SER A 28 -2.09 21.82 33.93
N GLY A 29 -1.41 20.70 34.14
CA GLY A 29 0.03 20.67 33.85
C GLY A 29 0.28 20.92 32.35
N PRO A 30 1.50 21.25 31.92
CA PRO A 30 1.83 21.43 30.52
C PRO A 30 1.40 20.19 29.75
N PRO A 31 0.89 20.31 28.51
CA PRO A 31 0.46 19.18 27.72
C PRO A 31 1.61 18.19 27.58
N THR A 32 1.40 16.98 28.09
CA THR A 32 2.36 15.90 27.95
C THR A 32 2.30 15.39 26.51
N VAL A 33 3.43 15.46 25.80
CA VAL A 33 3.56 14.83 24.49
C VAL A 33 3.56 13.32 24.69
N GLN A 34 2.45 12.67 24.31
CA GLN A 34 2.34 11.21 24.33
C GLN A 34 2.68 10.63 22.97
N ALA A 35 3.12 9.37 22.95
CA ALA A 35 3.33 8.65 21.70
C ALA A 35 2.05 8.63 20.86
N ALA A 36 2.20 8.89 19.55
CA ALA A 36 1.07 8.88 18.63
C ALA A 36 0.39 7.50 18.63
N HIS A 37 -0.92 7.49 18.83
CA HIS A 37 -1.71 6.28 18.68
C HIS A 37 -1.90 5.99 17.18
N THR A 38 -1.26 4.93 16.67
CA THR A 38 -1.32 4.54 15.27
C THR A 38 -1.90 3.13 15.11
N TYR A 39 -2.24 2.76 13.88
CA TYR A 39 -2.53 1.37 13.56
C TYR A 39 -1.28 0.52 13.75
N ARG A 40 -1.46 -0.70 14.27
CA ARG A 40 -0.36 -1.66 14.47
C ARG A 40 -0.84 -3.09 14.30
N LEU A 41 0.08 -4.02 14.05
CA LEU A 41 -0.20 -5.44 14.09
C LEU A 41 -0.25 -5.91 15.53
N GLY A 42 -1.29 -6.68 15.88
CA GLY A 42 -1.45 -7.35 17.17
C GLY A 42 -1.36 -8.85 17.01
N GLY A 43 -0.63 -9.52 17.90
CA GLY A 43 -0.54 -10.98 17.93
C GLY A 43 0.05 -11.61 16.66
N PHE A 44 0.97 -10.91 15.97
CA PHE A 44 1.55 -11.39 14.72
C PHE A 44 2.25 -12.75 14.89
N ARG A 45 1.93 -13.66 14.01
CA ARG A 45 2.50 -15.01 13.97
C ARG A 45 2.84 -15.40 12.52
N PRO A 46 3.83 -16.27 12.29
CA PRO A 46 4.65 -16.99 13.29
C PRO A 46 5.70 -16.08 13.95
N ALA A 47 5.90 -16.25 15.27
CA ALA A 47 6.96 -15.55 16.01
C ALA A 47 8.31 -16.27 15.87
N ALA A 48 8.28 -17.60 15.70
CA ALA A 48 9.47 -18.41 15.48
C ALA A 48 9.73 -18.66 13.99
N ALA A 49 10.94 -19.13 13.66
CA ALA A 49 11.27 -19.51 12.31
C ALA A 49 10.43 -20.72 11.84
N VAL A 50 9.96 -20.65 10.60
CA VAL A 50 9.14 -21.67 9.96
C VAL A 50 9.96 -22.53 8.99
N ARG A 51 9.46 -23.71 8.62
CA ARG A 51 10.13 -24.59 7.65
C ARG A 51 9.71 -24.26 6.23
N PRO A 52 10.65 -24.25 5.25
CA PRO A 52 10.30 -24.08 3.85
C PRO A 52 9.47 -25.27 3.35
N GLY A 53 8.63 -25.03 2.33
CA GLY A 53 7.78 -26.02 1.70
C GLY A 53 6.62 -26.54 2.56
N ARG A 54 6.46 -26.08 3.79
CA ARG A 54 5.36 -26.45 4.68
C ARG A 54 4.34 -25.33 4.79
N THR A 55 3.06 -25.70 4.83
CA THR A 55 1.99 -24.76 5.10
C THR A 55 2.17 -24.15 6.49
N THR A 56 2.18 -22.83 6.54
CA THR A 56 2.31 -22.03 7.75
C THR A 56 1.14 -21.03 7.80
N SER A 57 0.48 -20.94 8.94
CA SER A 57 -0.54 -19.92 9.16
C SER A 57 0.11 -18.60 9.53
N VAL A 58 -0.03 -17.58 8.68
CA VAL A 58 0.24 -16.19 9.04
C VAL A 58 -1.01 -15.62 9.68
N ALA A 59 -0.90 -15.20 10.93
CA ALA A 59 -2.05 -14.74 11.71
C ALA A 59 -1.74 -13.43 12.43
N PHE A 60 -2.72 -12.53 12.48
CA PHE A 60 -2.62 -11.24 13.17
C PHE A 60 -4.00 -10.59 13.33
N THR A 61 -4.05 -9.53 14.11
CA THR A 61 -5.12 -8.53 14.09
C THR A 61 -4.54 -7.17 13.69
N ILE A 62 -5.36 -6.27 13.17
CA ILE A 62 -5.00 -4.87 13.01
C ILE A 62 -5.61 -4.11 14.19
N VAL A 63 -4.77 -3.56 15.05
CA VAL A 63 -5.20 -2.78 16.22
C VAL A 63 -5.29 -1.31 15.82
N GLN A 64 -6.46 -0.70 16.05
CA GLN A 64 -6.73 0.71 15.78
C GLN A 64 -6.05 1.62 16.81
N PRO A 65 -5.96 2.94 16.55
CA PRO A 65 -5.49 3.92 17.53
C PRO A 65 -6.23 3.87 18.88
N SER A 66 -7.51 3.46 18.87
CA SER A 66 -8.32 3.25 20.08
C SER A 66 -7.95 2.02 20.91
N GLY A 67 -7.00 1.20 20.45
CA GLY A 67 -6.64 -0.08 21.07
C GLY A 67 -7.55 -1.25 20.70
N LYS A 68 -8.66 -0.99 20.00
CA LYS A 68 -9.61 -2.05 19.58
C LYS A 68 -9.18 -2.69 18.25
N PRO A 69 -9.52 -3.96 18.00
CA PRO A 69 -9.31 -4.57 16.68
C PRO A 69 -10.09 -3.83 15.59
N LEU A 70 -9.48 -3.69 14.41
CA LEU A 70 -10.17 -3.24 13.20
C LEU A 70 -10.93 -4.42 12.61
N THR A 71 -12.27 -4.31 12.56
CA THR A 71 -13.17 -5.36 12.09
C THR A 71 -13.90 -5.00 10.80
N ARG A 72 -13.90 -3.71 10.42
CA ARG A 72 -14.68 -3.21 9.27
C ARG A 72 -13.73 -2.69 8.18
N PHE A 73 -13.76 -3.35 7.05
CA PHE A 73 -12.98 -3.03 5.87
C PHE A 73 -13.91 -2.68 4.69
N ARG A 74 -13.38 -1.97 3.72
CA ARG A 74 -14.09 -1.72 2.46
C ARG A 74 -14.43 -3.04 1.80
N ARG A 75 -15.60 -3.08 1.21
CA ARG A 75 -16.13 -4.22 0.43
C ARG A 75 -16.50 -3.73 -0.97
N GLY A 76 -16.54 -4.64 -1.91
CA GLY A 76 -16.95 -4.35 -3.29
C GLY A 76 -16.18 -5.18 -4.30
N PRO A 77 -16.51 -5.03 -5.59
CA PRO A 77 -15.90 -5.82 -6.65
C PRO A 77 -14.48 -5.34 -7.03
N GLY A 78 -14.08 -4.13 -6.58
CA GLY A 78 -12.79 -3.55 -6.92
C GLY A 78 -11.64 -4.03 -6.04
N PRO A 79 -10.40 -3.80 -6.47
CA PRO A 79 -9.21 -4.30 -5.78
C PRO A 79 -8.88 -3.56 -4.48
N HIS A 80 -9.42 -2.36 -4.26
CA HIS A 80 -9.15 -1.57 -3.05
C HIS A 80 -10.08 -1.93 -1.90
N THR A 81 -10.11 -3.20 -1.54
CA THR A 81 -10.99 -3.76 -0.51
C THR A 81 -10.25 -4.69 0.44
N GLY A 82 -10.75 -4.82 1.66
CA GLY A 82 -10.25 -5.78 2.63
C GLY A 82 -8.82 -5.53 3.07
N VAL A 83 -8.04 -6.58 3.03
CA VAL A 83 -6.61 -6.60 3.39
C VAL A 83 -5.84 -7.31 2.29
N HIS A 84 -4.79 -6.68 1.78
CA HIS A 84 -3.80 -7.32 0.94
C HIS A 84 -2.63 -7.76 1.82
N LEU A 85 -2.36 -9.04 1.82
CA LEU A 85 -1.21 -9.63 2.48
C LEU A 85 -0.15 -9.94 1.43
N ILE A 86 0.89 -9.13 1.39
CA ILE A 86 1.98 -9.27 0.43
C ILE A 86 3.24 -9.63 1.19
N ILE A 87 3.87 -10.72 0.79
CA ILE A 87 5.05 -11.26 1.47
C ILE A 87 6.15 -11.41 0.42
N VAL A 88 7.26 -10.73 0.62
CA VAL A 88 8.39 -10.75 -0.32
C VAL A 88 9.66 -11.22 0.37
N ARG A 89 10.43 -12.09 -0.26
CA ARG A 89 11.77 -12.45 0.24
C ARG A 89 12.72 -11.25 0.12
N SER A 90 13.59 -11.08 1.09
CA SER A 90 14.45 -9.88 1.20
C SER A 90 15.36 -9.62 0.01
N ASP A 91 15.67 -10.65 -0.79
CA ASP A 91 16.42 -10.53 -2.05
C ASP A 91 15.53 -10.32 -3.29
N LEU A 92 14.20 -10.16 -3.10
CA LEU A 92 13.22 -9.97 -4.15
C LEU A 92 13.10 -11.15 -5.15
N GLY A 93 13.52 -12.35 -4.72
CA GLY A 93 13.43 -13.55 -5.55
C GLY A 93 12.07 -14.25 -5.50
N THR A 94 11.24 -13.94 -4.50
CA THR A 94 9.95 -14.60 -4.28
C THR A 94 8.94 -13.62 -3.74
N ILE A 95 7.70 -13.68 -4.23
CA ILE A 95 6.56 -12.94 -3.71
C ILE A 95 5.37 -13.87 -3.48
N ILE A 96 4.60 -13.61 -2.44
CA ILE A 96 3.32 -14.23 -2.14
C ILE A 96 2.31 -13.09 -1.98
N HIS A 97 1.18 -13.15 -2.69
CA HIS A 97 0.11 -12.17 -2.61
C HIS A 97 -1.20 -12.88 -2.28
N ARG A 98 -1.89 -12.43 -1.23
CA ARG A 98 -3.16 -12.97 -0.75
C ARG A 98 -4.10 -11.85 -0.32
N HIS A 99 -5.41 -12.13 -0.38
CA HIS A 99 -6.47 -11.31 0.21
C HIS A 99 -7.18 -12.13 1.29
N PRO A 100 -6.63 -12.16 2.51
CA PRO A 100 -7.18 -13.00 3.58
C PRO A 100 -8.56 -12.50 4.02
N PRO A 101 -9.48 -13.42 4.38
CA PRO A 101 -10.71 -13.04 5.03
C PRO A 101 -10.43 -12.46 6.42
N VAL A 102 -11.29 -11.52 6.84
CA VAL A 102 -11.25 -10.94 8.18
C VAL A 102 -12.41 -11.51 9.00
N GLY A 103 -12.10 -12.13 10.11
CA GLY A 103 -13.09 -12.66 11.05
C GLY A 103 -13.88 -11.54 11.74
N ALA A 104 -15.03 -11.88 12.31
CA ALA A 104 -15.90 -10.93 12.99
C ALA A 104 -15.22 -10.18 14.14
N ASN A 105 -14.25 -10.81 14.80
CA ASN A 105 -13.42 -10.24 15.87
C ASN A 105 -12.16 -9.53 15.35
N GLY A 106 -12.00 -9.37 14.04
CA GLY A 106 -10.82 -8.77 13.40
C GLY A 106 -9.63 -9.71 13.24
N ALA A 107 -9.76 -11.00 13.60
CA ALA A 107 -8.70 -11.98 13.39
C ALA A 107 -8.51 -12.25 11.89
N ILE A 108 -7.26 -12.24 11.45
CA ILE A 108 -6.85 -12.59 10.10
C ILE A 108 -5.93 -13.80 10.20
N VAL A 109 -6.27 -14.87 9.47
CA VAL A 109 -5.49 -16.11 9.42
C VAL A 109 -5.39 -16.54 7.97
N GLN A 110 -4.16 -16.60 7.46
CA GLN A 110 -3.87 -16.96 6.07
C GLN A 110 -2.84 -18.08 6.00
N PRO A 111 -3.23 -19.27 5.51
CA PRO A 111 -2.27 -20.31 5.17
C PRO A 111 -1.38 -19.87 4.00
N VAL A 112 -0.07 -20.03 4.15
CA VAL A 112 0.94 -19.78 3.10
C VAL A 112 1.99 -20.87 3.11
N VAL A 113 2.61 -21.10 1.95
CA VAL A 113 3.79 -21.94 1.80
C VAL A 113 4.95 -21.04 1.40
N PHE A 114 6.02 -21.04 2.19
CA PHE A 114 7.27 -20.36 1.86
C PHE A 114 8.18 -21.33 1.08
N PRO A 115 8.45 -21.07 -0.21
CA PRO A 115 9.14 -22.07 -1.04
C PRO A 115 10.62 -22.23 -0.69
N THR A 116 11.25 -21.19 -0.15
CA THR A 116 12.70 -21.18 0.07
C THR A 116 13.06 -20.58 1.42
N PRO A 117 14.21 -20.95 2.02
CA PRO A 117 14.76 -20.29 3.22
C PRO A 117 15.00 -18.80 3.04
N GLY A 118 15.08 -18.06 4.14
CA GLY A 118 15.45 -16.66 4.15
C GLY A 118 14.53 -15.77 5.00
N ARG A 119 14.75 -14.47 4.91
CA ARG A 119 13.89 -13.47 5.55
C ARG A 119 12.84 -12.99 4.56
N TYR A 120 11.61 -12.89 5.01
CA TYR A 120 10.48 -12.39 4.23
C TYR A 120 9.90 -11.17 4.89
N ARG A 121 9.83 -10.06 4.15
CA ARG A 121 9.09 -8.85 4.55
C ARG A 121 7.60 -9.13 4.34
N VAL A 122 6.82 -8.86 5.37
CA VAL A 122 5.36 -8.89 5.30
C VAL A 122 4.85 -7.47 5.19
N VAL A 123 3.99 -7.22 4.22
CA VAL A 123 3.25 -5.97 4.02
C VAL A 123 1.78 -6.30 4.18
N VAL A 124 1.13 -5.64 5.11
CA VAL A 124 -0.32 -5.66 5.31
C VAL A 124 -0.86 -4.34 4.81
N ASP A 125 -1.41 -4.32 3.59
CA ASP A 125 -2.01 -3.14 2.97
C ASP A 125 -3.53 -3.19 3.20
N ALA A 126 -4.02 -2.34 4.11
CA ALA A 126 -5.37 -2.42 4.65
C ALA A 126 -6.24 -1.27 4.17
N TYR A 127 -7.50 -1.57 3.87
CA TYR A 127 -8.53 -0.63 3.41
C TYR A 127 -9.68 -0.54 4.41
N PRO A 128 -9.58 0.31 5.45
CA PRO A 128 -10.63 0.45 6.45
C PRO A 128 -11.92 1.01 5.82
N ALA A 129 -13.09 0.58 6.35
CA ALA A 129 -14.38 1.05 5.86
C ALA A 129 -14.70 2.49 6.29
N ALA A 130 -14.10 2.95 7.39
CA ALA A 130 -14.30 4.28 7.96
C ALA A 130 -12.98 4.84 8.49
N GLY A 131 -12.98 6.14 8.77
CA GLY A 131 -11.81 6.88 9.25
C GLY A 131 -11.18 7.77 8.17
N PRO A 132 -10.24 8.65 8.54
CA PRO A 132 -9.63 9.61 7.64
C PRO A 132 -8.70 8.95 6.62
N GLN A 133 -8.13 7.81 6.95
CA GLN A 133 -7.20 7.09 6.07
C GLN A 133 -7.96 6.20 5.09
N ARG A 134 -7.66 6.35 3.80
CA ARG A 134 -8.24 5.51 2.75
C ARG A 134 -7.61 4.12 2.72
N ASN A 135 -6.32 4.05 2.95
CA ASN A 135 -5.54 2.84 3.15
C ASN A 135 -4.30 3.16 3.98
N PHE A 136 -3.68 2.13 4.52
CA PHE A 136 -2.39 2.22 5.21
C PHE A 136 -1.67 0.88 5.13
N GLN A 137 -0.33 0.92 5.30
CA GLN A 137 0.51 -0.27 5.31
C GLN A 137 1.10 -0.50 6.69
N LEU A 138 1.10 -1.76 7.11
CA LEU A 138 1.81 -2.25 8.29
C LEU A 138 2.83 -3.30 7.87
N PHE A 139 3.89 -3.43 8.64
CA PHE A 139 5.01 -4.25 8.24
C PHE A 139 5.45 -5.18 9.36
N ASP A 140 5.90 -6.37 8.97
CA ASP A 140 6.54 -7.33 9.86
C ASP A 140 7.52 -8.22 9.08
N TRP A 141 8.11 -9.19 9.76
CA TRP A 141 9.06 -10.12 9.19
C TRP A 141 8.75 -11.56 9.58
N ILE A 142 8.95 -12.47 8.63
CA ILE A 142 8.95 -13.90 8.88
C ILE A 142 10.32 -14.45 8.51
N ARG A 143 10.86 -15.30 9.37
CA ARG A 143 12.08 -16.05 9.10
C ARG A 143 11.72 -17.47 8.69
N VAL A 144 12.20 -17.89 7.52
CA VAL A 144 12.12 -19.27 7.04
C VAL A 144 13.46 -19.95 7.28
N ALA A 145 13.44 -21.05 8.01
CA ALA A 145 14.64 -21.76 8.43
C ALA A 145 15.44 -22.33 7.26
N GLY A 146 16.72 -22.51 7.46
CA GLY A 146 17.68 -22.94 6.46
C GLY A 146 18.50 -21.77 5.93
N SER A 147 19.38 -22.08 5.00
CA SER A 147 20.28 -21.12 4.35
C SER A 147 20.05 -21.17 2.84
N THR A 148 20.05 -20.03 2.22
CA THR A 148 20.07 -19.88 0.75
C THR A 148 20.95 -18.70 0.39
N LYS A 149 21.73 -18.85 -0.65
CA LYS A 149 22.54 -17.75 -1.17
C LYS A 149 21.59 -16.70 -1.78
N PRO A 150 21.62 -15.45 -1.31
CA PRO A 150 20.90 -14.38 -1.99
C PRO A 150 21.32 -14.30 -3.44
N GLN A 151 20.36 -14.21 -4.33
CA GLN A 151 20.65 -14.02 -5.75
C GLN A 151 20.61 -12.53 -6.08
N PRO A 152 21.61 -11.99 -6.79
CA PRO A 152 21.54 -10.63 -7.26
C PRO A 152 20.33 -10.49 -8.21
N LEU A 153 19.71 -9.31 -8.21
CA LEU A 153 18.63 -9.05 -9.15
C LEU A 153 19.18 -9.11 -10.58
N PRO A 154 18.49 -9.82 -11.49
CA PRO A 154 18.86 -9.78 -12.90
C PRO A 154 18.85 -8.34 -13.43
N PRO A 155 19.67 -7.99 -14.41
CA PRO A 155 19.60 -6.69 -15.07
C PRO A 155 18.21 -6.50 -15.73
N PHE A 156 17.94 -5.27 -16.17
CA PHE A 156 16.73 -4.98 -16.93
C PHE A 156 16.65 -5.87 -18.18
N SER A 157 15.52 -6.52 -18.33
CA SER A 157 15.14 -7.23 -19.57
C SER A 157 13.75 -6.76 -19.98
N PRO A 158 13.52 -6.41 -21.26
CA PRO A 158 12.19 -6.04 -21.72
C PRO A 158 11.26 -7.24 -21.84
N THR A 159 11.75 -8.46 -21.70
CA THR A 159 10.96 -9.68 -21.87
C THR A 159 11.21 -10.65 -20.73
N VAL A 160 10.11 -11.19 -20.19
CA VAL A 160 10.10 -12.26 -19.19
C VAL A 160 9.13 -13.33 -19.65
N THR A 161 9.51 -14.60 -19.54
CA THR A 161 8.64 -15.74 -19.83
C THR A 161 8.31 -16.49 -18.55
N VAL A 162 7.03 -16.75 -18.31
CA VAL A 162 6.50 -17.49 -17.15
C VAL A 162 5.51 -18.52 -17.67
N ASP A 163 5.72 -19.79 -17.38
CA ASP A 163 4.87 -20.91 -17.81
C ASP A 163 4.49 -20.86 -19.31
N GLY A 164 5.49 -20.50 -20.14
CA GLY A 164 5.33 -20.35 -21.59
C GLY A 164 4.67 -19.05 -22.05
N TYR A 165 4.08 -18.26 -21.16
CA TYR A 165 3.57 -16.92 -21.47
C TYR A 165 4.70 -15.90 -21.52
N ARG A 166 4.72 -15.11 -22.61
CA ARG A 166 5.74 -14.07 -22.82
C ARG A 166 5.16 -12.71 -22.43
N PHE A 167 5.77 -12.07 -21.44
CA PHE A 167 5.51 -10.70 -21.02
C PHE A 167 6.56 -9.79 -21.65
N ARG A 168 6.14 -8.83 -22.45
CA ARG A 168 7.04 -7.85 -23.08
C ARG A 168 6.70 -6.44 -22.65
N LEU A 169 7.62 -5.79 -21.96
CA LEU A 169 7.60 -4.35 -21.69
C LEU A 169 8.07 -3.59 -22.94
N HIS A 170 7.28 -2.65 -23.41
CA HIS A 170 7.60 -1.84 -24.58
C HIS A 170 8.50 -0.65 -24.22
N GLY A 171 9.54 -0.48 -24.99
CA GLY A 171 10.55 0.57 -24.79
C GLY A 171 11.44 0.30 -23.57
N ARG A 172 12.29 1.28 -23.26
CA ARG A 172 13.10 1.34 -22.05
C ARG A 172 12.54 2.44 -21.16
N PRO A 173 11.89 2.12 -20.05
CA PRO A 173 11.22 3.14 -19.25
C PRO A 173 12.23 4.10 -18.63
N SER A 174 11.92 5.40 -18.72
CA SER A 174 12.66 6.46 -18.03
C SER A 174 11.82 6.91 -16.83
N LEU A 175 11.93 6.18 -15.72
CA LEU A 175 11.18 6.45 -14.51
C LEU A 175 11.92 7.45 -13.61
N LYS A 176 11.16 8.33 -12.97
CA LYS A 176 11.64 9.23 -11.92
C LYS A 176 10.82 9.01 -10.65
N ALA A 177 11.47 9.21 -9.50
CA ALA A 177 10.77 9.19 -8.21
C ALA A 177 9.72 10.29 -8.15
N ILE A 178 8.55 9.99 -7.54
CA ILE A 178 7.40 10.89 -7.38
C ILE A 178 6.83 11.47 -8.70
N ASP A 179 7.22 10.93 -9.83
CA ASP A 179 6.72 11.33 -11.14
C ASP A 179 5.82 10.21 -11.70
N PRO A 180 4.52 10.48 -11.93
CA PRO A 180 3.61 9.48 -12.49
C PRO A 180 4.03 9.04 -13.88
N ALA A 181 4.08 7.74 -14.10
CA ALA A 181 4.43 7.15 -15.37
C ALA A 181 3.53 5.97 -15.71
N PHE A 182 3.52 5.55 -16.98
CA PHE A 182 2.81 4.37 -17.43
C PHE A 182 3.73 3.45 -18.21
N LEU A 183 3.69 2.16 -17.86
CA LEU A 183 4.41 1.09 -18.56
C LEU A 183 3.43 0.32 -19.43
N THR A 184 3.77 0.11 -20.70
CA THR A 184 2.97 -0.68 -21.62
C THR A 184 3.55 -2.07 -21.79
N PHE A 185 2.72 -3.09 -21.55
CA PHE A 185 3.08 -4.48 -21.73
C PHE A 185 2.22 -5.15 -22.78
N THR A 186 2.80 -6.12 -23.48
CA THR A 186 2.05 -7.15 -24.19
C THR A 186 2.35 -8.51 -23.58
N VAL A 187 1.32 -9.35 -23.49
CA VAL A 187 1.42 -10.71 -22.98
C VAL A 187 0.85 -11.66 -24.03
N THR A 188 1.64 -12.62 -24.45
CA THR A 188 1.21 -13.66 -25.37
C THR A 188 1.23 -15.04 -24.71
N ASP A 189 0.31 -15.90 -25.13
CA ASP A 189 0.26 -17.30 -24.72
C ASP A 189 1.40 -18.12 -25.36
N PRO A 190 1.58 -19.41 -24.98
CA PRO A 190 2.61 -20.27 -25.58
C PRO A 190 2.52 -20.45 -27.10
N ARG A 191 1.37 -20.14 -27.71
CA ARG A 191 1.14 -20.18 -29.16
C ARG A 191 1.34 -18.83 -29.84
N GLY A 192 1.81 -17.80 -29.11
CA GLY A 192 2.02 -16.45 -29.62
C GLY A 192 0.76 -15.59 -29.75
N ARG A 193 -0.40 -16.06 -29.32
CA ARG A 193 -1.68 -15.32 -29.37
C ARG A 193 -1.79 -14.37 -28.17
N PRO A 194 -2.52 -13.25 -28.29
CA PRO A 194 -2.78 -12.36 -27.16
C PRO A 194 -3.41 -13.10 -25.96
N ALA A 195 -2.83 -12.96 -24.77
CA ALA A 195 -3.34 -13.58 -23.56
C ALA A 195 -4.71 -12.99 -23.19
N LYS A 196 -5.64 -13.85 -22.73
CA LYS A 196 -6.94 -13.43 -22.20
C LYS A 196 -6.86 -13.40 -20.68
N PHE A 197 -6.93 -12.20 -20.10
CA PHE A 197 -6.90 -12.01 -18.64
C PHE A 197 -8.29 -12.21 -18.05
N THR A 198 -8.34 -12.81 -16.87
CA THR A 198 -9.54 -12.87 -16.03
C THR A 198 -9.30 -12.05 -14.76
N PRO A 199 -10.32 -11.34 -14.23
CA PRO A 199 -10.17 -10.59 -12.99
C PRO A 199 -9.74 -11.52 -11.84
N TRP A 200 -8.72 -11.10 -11.12
CA TRP A 200 -8.24 -11.73 -9.90
C TRP A 200 -8.15 -10.65 -8.83
N TYR A 201 -8.80 -10.88 -7.69
CA TYR A 201 -8.95 -9.86 -6.65
C TYR A 201 -9.42 -8.50 -7.17
N GLY A 202 -10.38 -8.50 -8.11
CA GLY A 202 -11.02 -7.30 -8.65
C GLY A 202 -10.20 -6.51 -9.68
N ALA A 203 -9.05 -6.99 -10.13
CA ALA A 203 -8.23 -6.37 -11.15
C ALA A 203 -7.79 -7.37 -12.23
N LEU A 204 -7.53 -6.89 -13.45
CA LEU A 204 -6.96 -7.71 -14.54
C LEU A 204 -5.46 -7.97 -14.32
N ALA A 205 -4.77 -7.06 -13.64
CA ALA A 205 -3.41 -7.28 -13.18
C ALA A 205 -3.12 -6.52 -11.89
N HIS A 206 -2.21 -7.07 -11.08
CA HIS A 206 -1.60 -6.43 -9.93
C HIS A 206 -0.14 -6.13 -10.25
N ALA A 207 0.28 -4.89 -10.03
CA ALA A 207 1.65 -4.46 -10.20
C ALA A 207 2.22 -4.07 -8.84
N ILE A 208 3.08 -4.93 -8.32
CA ILE A 208 3.65 -4.82 -6.99
C ILE A 208 5.13 -4.51 -7.13
N PHE A 209 5.56 -3.39 -6.56
CA PHE A 209 6.92 -2.91 -6.67
C PHE A 209 7.60 -2.95 -5.30
N PHE A 210 8.83 -3.45 -5.28
CA PHE A 210 9.72 -3.37 -4.14
C PHE A 210 11.07 -2.80 -4.54
N ARG A 211 11.58 -1.87 -3.73
CA ARG A 211 12.92 -1.32 -3.91
C ARG A 211 13.97 -2.30 -3.38
N ALA A 212 15.03 -2.50 -4.14
CA ALA A 212 16.16 -3.31 -3.69
C ALA A 212 16.85 -2.66 -2.48
N GLY A 213 17.16 -3.48 -1.50
CA GLY A 213 17.81 -3.08 -0.24
C GLY A 213 16.81 -2.63 0.83
N SER A 214 16.07 -1.55 0.62
CA SER A 214 15.15 -0.99 1.63
C SER A 214 13.80 -1.72 1.72
N LEU A 215 13.37 -2.37 0.63
CA LEU A 215 12.04 -2.97 0.47
C LEU A 215 10.90 -1.96 0.61
N ASP A 216 11.13 -0.71 0.20
CA ASP A 216 10.05 0.25 0.01
C ASP A 216 9.04 -0.34 -0.97
N TYR A 217 7.76 -0.08 -0.70
CA TYR A 217 6.66 -0.76 -1.34
C TYR A 217 5.76 0.21 -2.10
N PHE A 218 5.30 -0.22 -3.26
CA PHE A 218 4.26 0.43 -4.04
C PHE A 218 3.41 -0.62 -4.74
N HIS A 219 2.09 -0.43 -4.74
CA HIS A 219 1.14 -1.36 -5.36
C HIS A 219 0.08 -0.60 -6.15
N THR A 220 -0.12 -1.02 -7.39
CA THR A 220 -1.17 -0.48 -8.27
C THR A 220 -1.85 -1.61 -9.04
N HIS A 221 -2.95 -1.27 -9.70
CA HIS A 221 -3.82 -2.23 -10.37
C HIS A 221 -4.03 -1.85 -11.83
N VAL A 222 -4.27 -2.86 -12.66
CA VAL A 222 -4.74 -2.71 -14.03
C VAL A 222 -6.17 -3.20 -14.10
N CYS A 223 -7.08 -2.35 -14.55
CA CYS A 223 -8.51 -2.62 -14.51
C CYS A 223 -9.13 -2.60 -15.90
N SER A 224 -10.28 -3.25 -16.03
CA SER A 224 -11.13 -3.03 -17.20
C SER A 224 -11.62 -1.59 -17.23
N PRO A 225 -11.79 -0.99 -18.41
CA PRO A 225 -12.42 0.34 -18.53
C PRO A 225 -13.78 0.36 -17.83
N GLY A 226 -14.02 1.40 -17.03
CA GLY A 226 -15.28 1.57 -16.30
C GLY A 226 -15.47 0.67 -15.08
N ALA A 227 -14.48 -0.16 -14.71
CA ALA A 227 -14.56 -0.99 -13.51
C ALA A 227 -14.64 -0.12 -12.24
N SER A 228 -15.66 -0.35 -11.42
CA SER A 228 -15.86 0.37 -10.16
C SER A 228 -14.79 -0.02 -9.13
N GLY A 229 -14.44 0.93 -8.24
CA GLY A 229 -13.51 0.68 -7.12
C GLY A 229 -12.06 0.44 -7.52
N CYS A 230 -11.68 0.73 -8.77
CA CYS A 230 -10.36 0.46 -9.32
C CYS A 230 -9.47 1.71 -9.49
N THR A 231 -9.96 2.87 -9.09
CA THR A 231 -9.18 4.12 -9.24
C THR A 231 -8.16 4.28 -8.13
N SER A 232 -6.88 4.33 -8.50
CA SER A 232 -5.79 4.69 -7.59
C SER A 232 -5.42 6.16 -7.81
N ILE A 233 -5.56 6.96 -6.75
CA ILE A 233 -5.10 8.35 -6.71
C ILE A 233 -4.09 8.47 -5.59
N LEU A 234 -2.85 8.82 -5.92
CA LEU A 234 -1.76 9.03 -4.97
C LEU A 234 -1.20 10.44 -5.18
N GLY A 235 -1.10 11.22 -4.11
CA GLY A 235 -0.59 12.58 -4.17
C GLY A 235 -1.30 13.47 -5.19
N GLY A 236 -2.61 13.26 -5.44
CA GLY A 236 -3.36 13.96 -6.47
C GLY A 236 -3.23 13.39 -7.90
N SER A 237 -2.32 12.45 -8.12
CA SER A 237 -2.07 11.85 -9.44
C SER A 237 -2.85 10.55 -9.64
N ARG A 238 -3.45 10.39 -10.81
CA ARG A 238 -4.11 9.13 -11.19
C ARG A 238 -3.07 8.15 -11.76
N VAL A 239 -2.91 7.02 -11.09
CA VAL A 239 -1.94 5.96 -11.46
C VAL A 239 -2.63 4.61 -11.69
N THR A 240 -3.93 4.60 -11.93
CA THR A 240 -4.67 3.39 -12.28
C THR A 240 -4.31 2.97 -13.69
N GLY A 241 -3.83 1.75 -13.84
CA GLY A 241 -3.61 1.14 -15.13
C GLY A 241 -4.92 0.71 -15.81
N SER A 242 -4.85 0.38 -17.08
CA SER A 242 -5.99 -0.08 -17.86
C SER A 242 -5.63 -1.21 -18.83
N SER A 243 -6.62 -2.00 -19.18
CA SER A 243 -6.54 -3.00 -20.25
C SER A 243 -7.90 -3.11 -20.94
N SER A 244 -7.96 -2.68 -22.19
CA SER A 244 -9.15 -2.74 -23.06
C SER A 244 -9.00 -3.73 -24.21
N THR A 245 -7.79 -4.26 -24.40
CA THR A 245 -7.44 -5.15 -25.52
C THR A 245 -6.77 -6.41 -24.97
N PRO A 246 -7.17 -7.61 -25.42
CA PRO A 246 -6.51 -8.85 -25.02
C PRO A 246 -4.99 -8.78 -25.18
N GLY A 247 -4.28 -9.27 -24.19
CA GLY A 247 -2.83 -9.30 -24.16
C GLY A 247 -2.14 -7.95 -23.97
N LYS A 248 -2.85 -6.82 -23.84
CA LYS A 248 -2.25 -5.50 -23.59
C LYS A 248 -2.57 -5.02 -22.17
N LEU A 249 -1.56 -4.46 -21.51
CA LEU A 249 -1.68 -3.87 -20.18
C LEU A 249 -0.99 -2.51 -20.16
N THR A 250 -1.66 -1.52 -19.61
CA THR A 250 -1.03 -0.25 -19.22
C THR A 250 -0.94 -0.23 -17.70
N VAL A 251 0.26 -0.18 -17.15
CA VAL A 251 0.54 -0.23 -15.71
C VAL A 251 0.95 1.15 -15.24
N GLY A 252 0.21 1.72 -14.31
CA GLY A 252 0.58 3.00 -13.68
C GLY A 252 1.70 2.80 -12.65
N VAL A 253 2.60 3.77 -12.57
CA VAL A 253 3.75 3.77 -11.67
C VAL A 253 3.87 5.13 -11.00
N LEU A 254 4.02 5.12 -9.67
CA LEU A 254 4.34 6.29 -8.86
C LEU A 254 5.15 5.85 -7.66
N VAL A 255 6.44 5.61 -7.83
CA VAL A 255 7.32 5.15 -6.76
C VAL A 255 7.90 6.34 -5.98
N PRO A 256 8.04 6.24 -4.66
CA PRO A 256 8.36 7.40 -3.83
C PRO A 256 9.82 7.82 -3.87
N VAL A 257 10.74 6.93 -4.21
CA VAL A 257 12.19 7.18 -4.15
C VAL A 257 12.93 6.54 -5.33
N SER A 258 14.09 7.09 -5.67
CA SER A 258 14.97 6.58 -6.71
C SER A 258 15.64 5.26 -6.32
N GLY A 259 16.20 4.55 -7.28
CA GLY A 259 16.97 3.31 -7.08
C GLY A 259 16.52 2.17 -8.00
N THR A 260 16.98 0.97 -7.67
CA THR A 260 16.56 -0.26 -8.36
C THR A 260 15.30 -0.82 -7.73
N TRP A 261 14.30 -1.05 -8.56
CA TRP A 261 13.01 -1.58 -8.16
C TRP A 261 12.73 -2.92 -8.85
N ARG A 262 12.12 -3.84 -8.12
CA ARG A 262 11.58 -5.08 -8.67
C ARG A 262 10.07 -4.94 -8.80
N LEU A 263 9.56 -4.97 -10.03
CA LEU A 263 8.14 -5.11 -10.33
C LEU A 263 7.81 -6.60 -10.40
N PHE A 264 6.80 -7.02 -9.67
CA PHE A 264 6.11 -8.29 -9.86
C PHE A 264 4.76 -8.00 -10.52
N LEU A 265 4.67 -8.25 -11.81
CA LEU A 265 3.43 -8.10 -12.57
C LEU A 265 2.66 -9.41 -12.54
N GLN A 266 1.50 -9.40 -11.88
CA GLN A 266 0.66 -10.57 -11.71
C GLN A 266 -0.60 -10.45 -12.55
N VAL A 267 -0.90 -11.50 -13.32
CA VAL A 267 -2.12 -11.63 -14.11
C VAL A 267 -2.72 -13.03 -13.90
N GLN A 268 -4.05 -13.13 -13.99
CA GLN A 268 -4.70 -14.43 -14.02
C GLN A 268 -5.07 -14.80 -15.46
N VAL A 269 -4.68 -16.00 -15.88
CA VAL A 269 -5.03 -16.61 -17.17
C VAL A 269 -5.50 -18.03 -16.92
N GLN A 270 -6.65 -18.40 -17.46
CA GLN A 270 -7.20 -19.77 -17.31
C GLN A 270 -7.21 -20.29 -15.86
N GLY A 271 -7.50 -19.39 -14.89
CA GLY A 271 -7.53 -19.73 -13.45
C GLY A 271 -6.15 -19.77 -12.76
N HIS A 272 -5.04 -19.64 -13.49
CA HIS A 272 -3.68 -19.63 -12.95
C HIS A 272 -3.13 -18.22 -12.84
N VAL A 273 -2.51 -17.90 -11.71
CA VAL A 273 -1.84 -16.60 -11.51
C VAL A 273 -0.39 -16.70 -11.95
N LEU A 274 -0.05 -15.96 -12.98
CA LEU A 274 1.32 -15.79 -13.46
C LEU A 274 1.96 -14.58 -12.79
N THR A 275 3.22 -14.69 -12.38
CA THR A 275 3.99 -13.59 -11.78
C THR A 275 5.24 -13.33 -12.61
N ALA A 276 5.26 -12.23 -13.35
CA ALA A 276 6.38 -11.84 -14.18
C ALA A 276 7.23 -10.76 -13.49
N PRO A 277 8.49 -11.07 -13.10
CA PRO A 277 9.35 -10.14 -12.38
C PRO A 277 10.22 -9.31 -13.33
N PHE A 278 10.14 -7.97 -13.24
CA PHE A 278 10.99 -7.05 -13.99
C PHE A 278 11.87 -6.22 -13.06
N THR A 279 13.14 -6.02 -13.43
CA THR A 279 14.04 -5.09 -12.73
C THR A 279 14.00 -3.75 -13.44
N LEU A 280 13.69 -2.68 -12.71
CA LEU A 280 13.53 -1.33 -13.23
C LEU A 280 14.47 -0.37 -12.50
N HIS A 281 14.96 0.66 -13.21
CA HIS A 281 15.74 1.73 -12.61
C HIS A 281 14.90 3.00 -12.57
N VAL A 282 14.86 3.64 -11.41
CA VAL A 282 14.15 4.89 -11.14
C VAL A 282 15.18 5.95 -10.73
N ARG A 283 15.17 7.09 -11.40
CA ARG A 283 16.03 8.25 -11.12
C ARG A 283 15.39 9.19 -10.11
#